data_604e90fff0d9a874989e02f46e08da40
#
_entry.id   604e90fff0d9a874989e02f46e08da40
#
_cell.length_a   1.000
_cell.length_b   1.000
_cell.length_c   1.000
_cell.angle_alpha   90.00
_cell.angle_beta   90.00
_cell.angle_gamma   90.00
#
_symmetry.space_group_name_H-M   'P 1'
#
loop_
_entity.id
_entity.type
_entity.pdbx_description
1 polymer ?
#
loop_
_entity_poly.entity_id
_entity_poly.type
_entity_poly.pdbx_seq_one_letter_code
_entity_poly.pdbx_strand_id
1 'polypeptide(L)'
;MKKILGIIVLGLFLSGSAYAETIEEKRSQYIYNNLSSEYMECQHYYLIASEAMKTNDPDSKIIKNAVDSSKLASELAFMYGDEAGMTVDGMLARTKLLVDDMLKSMDNNYANISVLLVRYGEKCKSMIETPEVRNQFWINKANEKYK
;
A
#
# COMPACT_ATOMS: atom_id res chain seq x y z
N MET A 1 -47.75 -29.11 -47.65
CA MET A 1 -48.00 -28.51 -46.33
C MET A 1 -46.67 -28.49 -45.59
N LYS A 2 -45.96 -27.35 -45.65
CA LYS A 2 -44.65 -27.16 -44.97
C LYS A 2 -44.92 -26.38 -43.66
N LYS A 3 -44.70 -26.99 -42.51
CA LYS A 3 -44.78 -26.36 -41.20
C LYS A 3 -43.43 -25.64 -40.94
N ILE A 4 -43.49 -24.30 -40.88
CA ILE A 4 -42.37 -23.46 -40.49
C ILE A 4 -42.33 -23.45 -38.96
N LEU A 5 -41.32 -24.06 -38.39
CA LEU A 5 -41.02 -23.99 -36.96
C LEU A 5 -40.35 -22.65 -36.66
N GLY A 6 -41.05 -21.77 -36.01
CA GLY A 6 -40.49 -20.51 -35.53
C GLY A 6 -39.59 -20.76 -34.32
N ILE A 7 -38.31 -20.50 -34.47
CA ILE A 7 -37.35 -20.50 -33.37
C ILE A 7 -37.45 -19.14 -32.69
N ILE A 8 -38.08 -19.13 -31.51
CA ILE A 8 -38.05 -17.96 -30.58
C ILE A 8 -36.70 -17.97 -29.93
N VAL A 9 -35.79 -17.11 -30.42
CA VAL A 9 -34.55 -16.82 -29.72
C VAL A 9 -34.88 -15.96 -28.51
N LEU A 10 -34.99 -16.57 -27.33
CA LEU A 10 -35.07 -15.87 -26.06
C LEU A 10 -33.68 -15.25 -25.81
N GLY A 11 -33.53 -13.99 -26.19
CA GLY A 11 -32.37 -13.18 -25.79
C GLY A 11 -32.37 -13.00 -24.29
N LEU A 12 -31.60 -13.81 -23.58
CA LEU A 12 -31.22 -13.56 -22.20
C LEU A 12 -30.37 -12.29 -22.18
N PHE A 13 -31.03 -11.15 -21.98
CA PHE A 13 -30.35 -9.94 -21.50
C PHE A 13 -29.80 -10.26 -20.11
N LEU A 14 -28.58 -10.69 -20.05
CA LEU A 14 -27.74 -10.60 -18.86
C LEU A 14 -27.49 -9.10 -18.65
N SER A 15 -28.47 -8.43 -18.05
CA SER A 15 -28.27 -7.12 -17.44
C SER A 15 -27.34 -7.35 -16.26
N GLY A 16 -26.03 -7.34 -16.53
CA GLY A 16 -25.02 -7.15 -15.52
C GLY A 16 -25.35 -5.84 -14.86
N SER A 17 -25.91 -5.90 -13.66
CA SER A 17 -26.07 -4.75 -12.78
C SER A 17 -24.66 -4.30 -12.49
N ALA A 18 -24.15 -3.34 -13.27
CA ALA A 18 -22.99 -2.55 -12.86
C ALA A 18 -23.46 -1.81 -11.60
N TYR A 19 -23.19 -2.39 -10.44
CA TYR A 19 -23.37 -1.70 -9.18
C TYR A 19 -22.48 -0.46 -9.25
N ALA A 20 -23.10 0.71 -9.38
CA ALA A 20 -22.37 1.96 -9.30
C ALA A 20 -21.80 2.04 -7.87
N GLU A 21 -20.48 2.06 -7.78
CA GLU A 21 -19.75 2.19 -6.54
C GLU A 21 -20.21 3.42 -5.77
N THR A 22 -20.57 3.25 -4.52
CA THR A 22 -21.06 4.34 -3.67
C THR A 22 -19.95 5.32 -3.33
N ILE A 23 -20.30 6.54 -2.93
CA ILE A 23 -19.32 7.54 -2.48
C ILE A 23 -18.54 7.02 -1.27
N GLU A 24 -19.19 6.28 -0.37
CA GLU A 24 -18.55 5.70 0.82
C GLU A 24 -17.53 4.61 0.44
N GLU A 25 -17.84 3.75 -0.52
CA GLU A 25 -16.89 2.76 -1.04
C GLU A 25 -15.66 3.44 -1.65
N LYS A 26 -15.86 4.47 -2.47
CA LYS A 26 -14.77 5.25 -3.06
C LYS A 26 -13.90 5.94 -2.01
N ARG A 27 -14.50 6.49 -0.95
CA ARG A 27 -13.78 7.06 0.18
C ARG A 27 -12.93 6.02 0.88
N SER A 28 -13.52 4.87 1.23
CA SER A 28 -12.83 3.76 1.90
C SER A 28 -11.67 3.24 1.08
N GLN A 29 -11.88 2.95 -0.21
CA GLN A 29 -10.80 2.52 -1.12
C GLN A 29 -9.69 3.56 -1.22
N TYR A 30 -10.03 4.84 -1.31
CA TYR A 30 -9.02 5.90 -1.37
C TYR A 30 -8.19 5.95 -0.09
N ILE A 31 -8.81 5.86 1.10
CA ILE A 31 -8.11 5.84 2.38
C ILE A 31 -7.18 4.64 2.46
N TYR A 32 -7.70 3.44 2.25
CA TYR A 32 -6.96 2.20 2.42
C TYR A 32 -5.83 2.04 1.38
N ASN A 33 -6.07 2.43 0.12
CA ASN A 33 -5.02 2.42 -0.91
C ASN A 33 -3.83 3.33 -0.57
N ASN A 34 -4.10 4.50 0.02
CA ASN A 34 -3.03 5.42 0.43
C ASN A 34 -2.31 4.92 1.69
N LEU A 35 -3.04 4.42 2.69
CA LEU A 35 -2.45 3.82 3.89
C LEU A 35 -1.58 2.61 3.54
N SER A 36 -2.08 1.69 2.71
CA SER A 36 -1.30 0.56 2.20
C SER A 36 0.01 1.01 1.56
N SER A 37 -0.06 2.01 0.66
CA SER A 37 1.13 2.54 -0.02
C SER A 37 2.17 3.10 0.94
N GLU A 38 1.73 3.87 1.94
CA GLU A 38 2.64 4.46 2.92
C GLU A 38 3.24 3.44 3.88
N TYR A 39 2.47 2.41 4.26
CA TYR A 39 3.01 1.31 5.05
C TYR A 39 4.00 0.45 4.24
N MET A 40 3.81 0.27 2.93
CA MET A 40 4.83 -0.35 2.06
C MET A 40 6.13 0.48 2.03
N GLU A 41 6.02 1.81 1.93
CA GLU A 41 7.20 2.69 2.02
C GLU A 41 7.93 2.49 3.36
N CYS A 42 7.21 2.48 4.48
CA CYS A 42 7.79 2.32 5.80
C CYS A 42 8.41 0.94 6.00
N GLN A 43 7.78 -0.13 5.50
CA GLN A 43 8.34 -1.48 5.51
C GLN A 43 9.73 -1.49 4.88
N HIS A 44 9.86 -0.98 3.66
CA HIS A 44 11.12 -1.03 2.92
C HIS A 44 12.15 -0.04 3.44
N TYR A 45 11.72 1.15 3.90
CA TYR A 45 12.59 2.06 4.61
C TYR A 45 13.26 1.40 5.81
N TYR A 46 12.50 0.72 6.68
CA TYR A 46 13.04 0.05 7.86
C TYR A 46 13.94 -1.14 7.49
N LEU A 47 13.62 -1.92 6.45
CA LEU A 47 14.49 -2.99 5.96
C LEU A 47 15.83 -2.45 5.47
N ILE A 48 15.81 -1.46 4.59
CA ILE A 48 17.02 -0.85 4.02
C ILE A 48 17.85 -0.20 5.14
N ALA A 49 17.21 0.51 6.08
CA ALA A 49 17.90 1.11 7.22
C ALA A 49 18.55 0.04 8.11
N SER A 50 17.87 -1.08 8.38
CA SER A 50 18.44 -2.18 9.15
C SER A 50 19.68 -2.79 8.48
N GLU A 51 19.65 -2.99 7.16
CA GLU A 51 20.79 -3.50 6.40
C GLU A 51 21.99 -2.52 6.43
N ALA A 52 21.73 -1.22 6.25
CA ALA A 52 22.76 -0.19 6.32
C ALA A 52 23.46 -0.13 7.70
N MET A 53 22.72 -0.42 8.78
CA MET A 53 23.26 -0.39 10.14
C MET A 53 24.06 -1.65 10.51
N LYS A 54 23.79 -2.81 9.90
CA LYS A 54 24.47 -4.08 10.20
C LYS A 54 25.99 -4.04 10.03
N THR A 55 26.48 -3.18 9.15
CA THR A 55 27.93 -3.04 8.91
C THR A 55 28.68 -2.48 10.12
N ASN A 56 28.02 -1.75 11.01
CA ASN A 56 28.64 -1.08 12.15
C ASN A 56 28.44 -1.82 13.47
N ASP A 57 27.26 -2.38 13.71
CA ASP A 57 26.91 -3.11 14.94
C ASP A 57 25.76 -4.09 14.65
N PRO A 58 26.05 -5.34 14.25
CA PRO A 58 25.03 -6.30 13.80
C PRO A 58 24.05 -6.72 14.90
N ASP A 59 24.43 -6.63 16.17
CA ASP A 59 23.61 -7.04 17.32
C ASP A 59 22.87 -5.87 17.98
N SER A 60 22.86 -4.70 17.34
CA SER A 60 22.24 -3.49 17.87
C SER A 60 20.75 -3.66 18.09
N LYS A 61 20.28 -3.20 19.27
CA LYS A 61 18.84 -3.10 19.57
C LYS A 61 18.09 -2.25 18.53
N ILE A 62 18.76 -1.28 17.92
CA ILE A 62 18.19 -0.40 16.89
C ILE A 62 17.84 -1.22 15.64
N ILE A 63 18.73 -2.13 15.23
CA ILE A 63 18.48 -3.03 14.09
C ILE A 63 17.27 -3.91 14.36
N LYS A 64 17.21 -4.53 15.56
CA LYS A 64 16.05 -5.35 15.94
C LYS A 64 14.76 -4.54 15.88
N ASN A 65 14.74 -3.34 16.45
CA ASN A 65 13.57 -2.47 16.41
C ASN A 65 13.17 -2.10 14.97
N ALA A 66 14.14 -1.82 14.09
CA ALA A 66 13.87 -1.55 12.67
C ALA A 66 13.24 -2.76 11.96
N VAL A 67 13.77 -3.96 12.20
CA VAL A 67 13.20 -5.20 11.65
C VAL A 67 11.80 -5.45 12.16
N ASP A 68 11.54 -5.25 13.46
CA ASP A 68 10.21 -5.44 14.05
C ASP A 68 9.21 -4.38 13.50
N SER A 69 9.64 -3.13 13.36
CA SER A 69 8.84 -2.07 12.71
C SER A 69 8.54 -2.39 11.24
N SER A 70 9.50 -2.96 10.51
CA SER A 70 9.29 -3.40 9.13
C SER A 70 8.23 -4.50 9.03
N LYS A 71 8.25 -5.48 9.93
CA LYS A 71 7.24 -6.56 9.95
C LYS A 71 5.84 -6.00 10.21
N LEU A 72 5.70 -5.14 11.23
CA LEU A 72 4.43 -4.50 11.53
C LEU A 72 3.92 -3.66 10.35
N ALA A 73 4.80 -2.87 9.73
CA ALA A 73 4.45 -2.10 8.54
C ALA A 73 4.01 -2.99 7.37
N SER A 74 4.66 -4.15 7.19
CA SER A 74 4.26 -5.14 6.18
C SER A 74 2.85 -5.67 6.43
N GLU A 75 2.55 -6.10 7.65
CA GLU A 75 1.23 -6.61 8.02
C GLU A 75 0.14 -5.57 7.76
N LEU A 76 0.37 -4.32 8.16
CA LEU A 76 -0.57 -3.22 7.94
C LEU A 76 -0.70 -2.85 6.45
N ALA A 77 0.40 -2.90 5.69
CA ALA A 77 0.37 -2.66 4.24
C ALA A 77 -0.52 -3.67 3.51
N PHE A 78 -0.39 -4.96 3.84
CA PHE A 78 -1.21 -6.01 3.25
C PHE A 78 -2.67 -5.93 3.70
N MET A 79 -2.92 -5.70 4.99
CA MET A 79 -4.27 -5.52 5.52
C MET A 79 -5.02 -4.38 4.80
N TYR A 80 -4.42 -3.21 4.74
CA TYR A 80 -5.04 -2.07 4.05
C TYR A 80 -5.09 -2.25 2.52
N GLY A 81 -4.14 -3.00 1.94
CA GLY A 81 -4.16 -3.34 0.52
C GLY A 81 -5.34 -4.23 0.16
N ASP A 82 -5.62 -5.24 0.99
CA ASP A 82 -6.77 -6.13 0.84
C ASP A 82 -8.09 -5.36 0.95
N GLU A 83 -8.23 -4.51 1.98
CA GLU A 83 -9.39 -3.63 2.16
C GLU A 83 -9.59 -2.63 1.01
N ALA A 84 -8.50 -2.24 0.33
CA ALA A 84 -8.55 -1.42 -0.88
C ALA A 84 -8.86 -2.22 -2.16
N GLY A 85 -9.00 -3.54 -2.06
CA GLY A 85 -9.19 -4.42 -3.22
C GLY A 85 -7.95 -4.56 -4.11
N MET A 86 -6.74 -4.34 -3.56
CA MET A 86 -5.49 -4.52 -4.30
C MET A 86 -5.17 -6.00 -4.44
N THR A 87 -4.71 -6.40 -5.63
CA THR A 87 -4.20 -7.75 -5.83
C THR A 87 -2.80 -7.91 -5.26
N VAL A 88 -2.43 -9.13 -4.86
CA VAL A 88 -1.06 -9.44 -4.39
C VAL A 88 -0.03 -9.05 -5.44
N ASP A 89 -0.25 -9.37 -6.72
CA ASP A 89 0.64 -8.99 -7.81
C ASP A 89 0.79 -7.47 -7.95
N GLY A 90 -0.30 -6.72 -7.78
CA GLY A 90 -0.30 -5.27 -7.78
C GLY A 90 0.53 -4.69 -6.62
N MET A 91 0.41 -5.27 -5.42
CA MET A 91 1.21 -4.89 -4.26
C MET A 91 2.69 -5.21 -4.46
N LEU A 92 3.02 -6.39 -5.00
CA LEU A 92 4.40 -6.77 -5.30
C LEU A 92 5.04 -5.88 -6.36
N ALA A 93 4.30 -5.54 -7.42
CA ALA A 93 4.80 -4.61 -8.45
C ALA A 93 5.09 -3.22 -7.87
N ARG A 94 4.19 -2.70 -7.01
CA ARG A 94 4.38 -1.43 -6.31
C ARG A 94 5.59 -1.47 -5.38
N THR A 95 5.74 -2.54 -4.61
CA THR A 95 6.91 -2.80 -3.75
C THR A 95 8.22 -2.70 -4.52
N LYS A 96 8.30 -3.36 -5.68
CA LYS A 96 9.51 -3.33 -6.51
C LYS A 96 9.88 -1.91 -6.93
N LEU A 97 8.89 -1.12 -7.39
CA LEU A 97 9.13 0.28 -7.78
C LEU A 97 9.60 1.13 -6.60
N LEU A 98 9.04 0.94 -5.42
CA LEU A 98 9.44 1.66 -4.20
C LEU A 98 10.89 1.34 -3.79
N VAL A 99 11.26 0.05 -3.78
CA VAL A 99 12.63 -0.37 -3.46
C VAL A 99 13.62 0.19 -4.47
N ASP A 100 13.31 0.11 -5.76
CA ASP A 100 14.15 0.65 -6.83
C ASP A 100 14.35 2.17 -6.67
N ASP A 101 13.29 2.93 -6.34
CA ASP A 101 13.38 4.38 -6.10
C ASP A 101 14.23 4.70 -4.86
N MET A 102 14.03 3.97 -3.76
CA MET A 102 14.81 4.15 -2.53
C MET A 102 16.30 3.88 -2.75
N LEU A 103 16.64 2.77 -3.40
CA LEU A 103 18.03 2.42 -3.69
C LEU A 103 18.68 3.44 -4.63
N LYS A 104 17.99 3.86 -5.68
CA LYS A 104 18.47 4.91 -6.59
C LYS A 104 18.70 6.25 -5.87
N SER A 105 17.81 6.62 -4.95
CA SER A 105 17.96 7.88 -4.21
C SER A 105 19.20 7.90 -3.31
N MET A 106 19.72 6.73 -2.96
CA MET A 106 20.98 6.53 -2.22
C MET A 106 22.19 6.25 -3.15
N ASP A 107 22.07 6.39 -4.47
CA ASP A 107 23.09 5.98 -5.45
C ASP A 107 23.50 4.49 -5.31
N ASN A 108 22.56 3.63 -4.91
CA ASN A 108 22.78 2.21 -4.58
C ASN A 108 23.89 1.98 -3.53
N ASN A 109 24.10 2.94 -2.65
CA ASN A 109 25.12 2.88 -1.62
C ASN A 109 24.52 3.09 -0.22
N TYR A 110 24.59 2.08 0.63
CA TYR A 110 24.09 2.13 2.00
C TYR A 110 24.76 3.19 2.89
N ALA A 111 25.97 3.67 2.55
CA ALA A 111 26.58 4.79 3.25
C ALA A 111 25.74 6.09 3.14
N ASN A 112 24.89 6.20 2.12
CA ASN A 112 23.99 7.34 1.88
C ASN A 112 22.63 7.20 2.57
N ILE A 113 22.48 6.29 3.54
CA ILE A 113 21.20 6.02 4.24
C ILE A 113 20.55 7.26 4.83
N SER A 114 21.31 8.31 5.13
CA SER A 114 20.80 9.59 5.63
C SER A 114 19.73 10.21 4.73
N VAL A 115 19.79 9.94 3.42
CA VAL A 115 18.77 10.40 2.46
C VAL A 115 17.40 9.81 2.81
N LEU A 116 17.33 8.51 3.11
CA LEU A 116 16.08 7.86 3.49
C LEU A 116 15.64 8.25 4.91
N LEU A 117 16.59 8.43 5.84
CA LEU A 117 16.28 8.89 7.19
C LEU A 117 15.55 10.24 7.18
N VAL A 118 16.03 11.18 6.37
CA VAL A 118 15.40 12.50 6.22
C VAL A 118 14.04 12.39 5.54
N ARG A 119 13.92 11.56 4.50
CA ARG A 119 12.68 11.45 3.69
C ARG A 119 11.56 10.70 4.40
N TYR A 120 11.89 9.63 5.13
CA TYR A 120 10.92 8.68 5.66
C TYR A 120 10.89 8.57 7.19
N GLY A 121 11.99 8.93 7.88
CA GLY A 121 12.17 8.63 9.31
C GLY A 121 11.02 9.10 10.20
N GLU A 122 10.72 10.39 10.19
CA GLU A 122 9.64 10.97 11.00
C GLU A 122 8.26 10.41 10.64
N LYS A 123 7.96 10.32 9.34
CA LYS A 123 6.69 9.78 8.85
C LYS A 123 6.50 8.34 9.33
N CYS A 124 7.47 7.47 9.07
CA CYS A 124 7.36 6.07 9.41
C CYS A 124 7.34 5.81 10.91
N LYS A 125 8.10 6.59 11.69
CA LYS A 125 8.01 6.55 13.14
C LYS A 125 6.61 6.88 13.63
N SER A 126 6.02 7.97 13.16
CA SER A 126 4.65 8.36 13.53
C SER A 126 3.62 7.31 13.10
N MET A 127 3.77 6.69 11.94
CA MET A 127 2.85 5.65 11.46
C MET A 127 2.88 4.39 12.32
N ILE A 128 4.01 4.07 12.95
CA ILE A 128 4.13 2.93 13.87
C ILE A 128 3.69 3.29 15.30
N GLU A 129 4.06 4.47 15.80
CA GLU A 129 3.81 4.88 17.19
C GLU A 129 2.44 5.50 17.41
N THR A 130 1.90 6.22 16.41
CA THR A 130 0.64 6.99 16.48
C THR A 130 -0.17 6.87 15.18
N PRO A 131 -0.58 5.64 14.78
CA PRO A 131 -1.21 5.37 13.49
C PRO A 131 -2.50 6.17 13.26
N GLU A 132 -3.22 6.52 14.32
CA GLU A 132 -4.47 7.30 14.27
C GLU A 132 -4.28 8.67 13.63
N VAL A 133 -3.12 9.30 13.79
CA VAL A 133 -2.82 10.61 13.20
C VAL A 133 -2.83 10.51 11.66
N ARG A 134 -2.22 9.45 11.12
CA ARG A 134 -2.17 9.25 9.67
C ARG A 134 -3.50 8.78 9.10
N ASN A 135 -4.21 7.94 9.82
CA ASN A 135 -5.57 7.53 9.47
C ASN A 135 -6.49 8.75 9.35
N GLN A 136 -6.47 9.64 10.35
CA GLN A 136 -7.30 10.84 10.32
C GLN A 136 -6.93 11.79 9.16
N PHE A 137 -5.64 11.89 8.83
CA PHE A 137 -5.20 12.67 7.67
C PHE A 137 -5.86 12.16 6.37
N TRP A 138 -5.85 10.83 6.13
CA TRP A 138 -6.44 10.26 4.91
C TRP A 138 -7.97 10.31 4.91
N ILE A 139 -8.62 10.18 6.07
CA ILE A 139 -10.07 10.39 6.21
C ILE A 139 -10.44 11.83 5.79
N ASN A 140 -9.72 12.82 6.27
CA ASN A 140 -9.95 14.22 5.91
C ASN A 140 -9.74 14.45 4.41
N LYS A 141 -8.68 13.88 3.82
CA LYS A 141 -8.43 13.95 2.37
C LYS A 141 -9.52 13.29 1.52
N ALA A 142 -10.02 12.13 1.97
CA ALA A 142 -11.14 11.47 1.29
C ALA A 142 -12.41 12.33 1.34
N ASN A 143 -12.73 12.94 2.50
CA ASN A 143 -13.87 13.82 2.66
C ASN A 143 -13.76 15.09 1.80
N GLU A 144 -12.57 15.62 1.60
CA GLU A 144 -12.34 16.75 0.68
C GLU A 144 -12.55 16.35 -0.78
N LYS A 145 -12.07 15.16 -1.17
CA LYS A 145 -12.06 14.67 -2.55
C LYS A 145 -13.44 14.24 -3.03
N TYR A 146 -14.24 13.66 -2.15
CA TYR A 146 -15.54 13.05 -2.49
C TYR A 146 -16.70 13.79 -1.78
N LYS A 147 -16.70 15.11 -1.86
CA LYS A 147 -17.79 15.98 -1.39
C LYS A 147 -19.04 15.81 -2.22
#